data_d3ec1f6deb5e1327f4ac682652090f95
#
_entry.id   d3ec1f6deb5e1327f4ac682652090f95
#
_cell.length_a   1.000
_cell.length_b   1.000
_cell.length_c   1.000
_cell.angle_alpha   90.00
_cell.angle_beta   90.00
_cell.angle_gamma   90.00
#
_symmetry.space_group_name_H-M   'P 1'
#
loop_
_entity.id
_entity.type
_entity.pdbx_description
1 polymer ?
#
loop_
_entity_poly.entity_id
_entity_poly.type
_entity_poly.pdbx_seq_one_letter_code
_entity_poly.pdbx_strand_id
1 'polypeptide(L)'
;PVTLNEVAHSIFYAPQYTAIELGYFEEEGILLTLDTGFGADKTMTALISGNADIGFMGSEASIYTYKEGNEDFAINFAQLTQRAGNFLVSREQYDSFSWSQLKGSTVIGGRKGGMPEMVFEYILKKNGLTPQKDVTIIQNIDFGSTAAAFSSDTSLSDYTVEFEPHATLLELSGDGYVVASLGVDSGYVPYT
;
A
#
# COMPACT_ATOMS: atom_id res chain seq x y z
N PRO A 1 12.89 20.36 -15.98
CA PRO A 1 11.94 20.00 -14.96
C PRO A 1 11.46 18.56 -15.17
N VAL A 2 11.16 17.87 -14.07
CA VAL A 2 10.61 16.51 -14.05
C VAL A 2 9.47 16.51 -13.03
N THR A 3 8.30 15.99 -13.43
CA THR A 3 7.17 15.80 -12.54
C THR A 3 7.09 14.32 -12.13
N LEU A 4 7.20 14.06 -10.84
CA LEU A 4 7.03 12.74 -10.25
C LEU A 4 5.70 12.70 -9.51
N ASN A 5 4.84 11.74 -9.86
CA ASN A 5 3.57 11.53 -9.16
C ASN A 5 3.67 10.29 -8.29
N GLU A 6 3.47 10.44 -6.98
CA GLU A 6 3.48 9.36 -5.99
C GLU A 6 2.06 8.92 -5.60
N VAL A 7 1.91 7.65 -5.21
CA VAL A 7 0.61 7.09 -4.77
C VAL A 7 0.09 7.76 -3.51
N ALA A 8 0.97 8.06 -2.57
CA ALA A 8 0.64 8.70 -1.30
C ALA A 8 1.87 9.34 -0.69
N HIS A 9 1.68 10.37 0.12
CA HIS A 9 2.76 10.93 0.93
C HIS A 9 2.92 10.07 2.20
N SER A 10 3.96 9.25 2.24
CA SER A 10 4.14 8.23 3.29
C SER A 10 5.61 8.06 3.68
N ILE A 11 5.87 7.85 4.97
CA ILE A 11 7.20 7.52 5.47
C ILE A 11 7.79 6.26 4.81
N PHE A 12 6.96 5.43 4.23
CA PHE A 12 7.38 4.27 3.43
C PHE A 12 8.25 4.68 2.22
N TYR A 13 8.13 5.93 1.77
CA TYR A 13 8.91 6.53 0.69
C TYR A 13 10.03 7.46 1.20
N ALA A 14 10.43 7.33 2.47
CA ALA A 14 11.45 8.19 3.09
C ALA A 14 12.76 8.34 2.26
N PRO A 15 13.29 7.33 1.55
CA PRO A 15 14.47 7.52 0.71
C PRO A 15 14.27 8.57 -0.39
N GLN A 16 13.08 8.64 -1.01
CA GLN A 16 12.75 9.66 -2.01
C GLN A 16 12.75 11.06 -1.40
N TYR A 17 12.09 11.22 -0.24
CA TYR A 17 12.05 12.53 0.44
C TYR A 17 13.44 12.97 0.93
N THR A 18 14.24 12.02 1.41
CA THR A 18 15.62 12.29 1.81
C THR A 18 16.44 12.79 0.61
N ALA A 19 16.28 12.19 -0.56
CA ALA A 19 16.97 12.62 -1.77
C ALA A 19 16.55 14.03 -2.20
N ILE A 20 15.26 14.38 -2.04
CA ILE A 20 14.74 15.73 -2.31
C ILE A 20 15.35 16.72 -1.32
N GLU A 21 15.24 16.48 -0.02
CA GLU A 21 15.71 17.38 1.04
C GLU A 21 17.22 17.60 1.03
N LEU A 22 17.99 16.60 0.62
CA LEU A 22 19.46 16.70 0.50
C LEU A 22 19.91 17.33 -0.83
N GLY A 23 19.00 17.67 -1.74
CA GLY A 23 19.32 18.31 -3.01
C GLY A 23 19.92 17.39 -4.07
N TYR A 24 19.81 16.08 -3.94
CA TYR A 24 20.43 15.12 -4.87
C TYR A 24 19.86 15.22 -6.29
N PHE A 25 18.60 15.63 -6.44
CA PHE A 25 18.00 15.86 -7.75
C PHE A 25 18.58 17.12 -8.42
N GLU A 26 18.78 18.19 -7.66
CA GLU A 26 19.40 19.42 -8.15
C GLU A 26 20.86 19.22 -8.52
N GLU A 27 21.63 18.41 -7.78
CA GLU A 27 23.01 18.04 -8.10
C GLU A 27 23.11 17.35 -9.45
N GLU A 28 22.09 16.54 -9.82
CA GLU A 28 21.98 15.89 -11.13
C GLU A 28 21.32 16.79 -12.20
N GLY A 29 21.05 18.07 -11.89
CA GLY A 29 20.44 19.02 -12.81
C GLY A 29 18.93 18.82 -13.02
N ILE A 30 18.26 18.09 -12.12
CA ILE A 30 16.85 17.80 -12.17
C ILE A 30 16.08 18.79 -11.27
N LEU A 31 15.22 19.59 -11.88
CA LEU A 31 14.24 20.38 -11.14
C LEU A 31 12.97 19.52 -10.95
N LEU A 32 12.84 18.93 -9.76
CA LEU A 32 11.77 18.00 -9.44
C LEU A 32 10.52 18.70 -8.91
N THR A 33 9.36 18.32 -9.45
CA THR A 33 8.04 18.60 -8.87
C THR A 33 7.45 17.30 -8.38
N LEU A 34 7.01 17.25 -7.11
CA LEU A 34 6.39 16.10 -6.51
C LEU A 34 4.89 16.32 -6.35
N ASP A 35 4.08 15.47 -6.98
CA ASP A 35 2.62 15.46 -6.88
C ASP A 35 2.14 14.15 -6.26
N THR A 36 1.00 14.19 -5.56
CA THR A 36 0.38 13.01 -4.95
C THR A 36 -0.93 12.65 -5.65
N GLY A 37 -1.02 11.41 -6.16
CA GLY A 37 -2.18 10.91 -6.90
C GLY A 37 -3.28 10.30 -6.02
N PHE A 38 -2.97 9.90 -4.78
CA PHE A 38 -3.87 9.19 -3.86
C PHE A 38 -4.41 7.85 -4.39
N GLY A 39 -3.59 7.12 -5.14
CA GLY A 39 -3.88 5.78 -5.65
C GLY A 39 -3.05 5.44 -6.88
N ALA A 40 -2.65 4.16 -7.00
CA ALA A 40 -1.83 3.70 -8.11
C ALA A 40 -2.53 3.88 -9.47
N ASP A 41 -3.84 3.74 -9.52
CA ASP A 41 -4.68 4.01 -10.69
C ASP A 41 -4.59 5.48 -11.15
N LYS A 42 -4.61 6.42 -10.21
CA LYS A 42 -4.50 7.86 -10.51
C LYS A 42 -3.09 8.24 -10.91
N THR A 43 -2.07 7.69 -10.22
CA THR A 43 -0.67 7.89 -10.58
C THR A 43 -0.37 7.35 -11.98
N MET A 44 -0.87 6.16 -12.33
CA MET A 44 -0.74 5.61 -13.67
C MET A 44 -1.46 6.47 -14.72
N THR A 45 -2.65 6.97 -14.39
CA THR A 45 -3.38 7.90 -15.27
C THR A 45 -2.58 9.18 -15.52
N ALA A 46 -1.97 9.76 -14.47
CA ALA A 46 -1.13 10.95 -14.63
C ALA A 46 0.07 10.69 -15.54
N LEU A 47 0.72 9.52 -15.40
CA LEU A 47 1.83 9.10 -16.24
C LEU A 47 1.43 8.96 -17.71
N ILE A 48 0.38 8.16 -18.00
CA ILE A 48 -0.05 7.88 -19.38
C ILE A 48 -0.60 9.14 -20.07
N SER A 49 -1.28 10.01 -19.34
CA SER A 49 -1.78 11.28 -19.88
C SER A 49 -0.71 12.36 -20.09
N GLY A 50 0.55 12.08 -19.70
CA GLY A 50 1.64 13.05 -19.80
C GLY A 50 1.58 14.18 -18.76
N ASN A 51 0.77 14.03 -17.70
CA ASN A 51 0.73 14.96 -16.57
C ASN A 51 1.84 14.68 -15.54
N ALA A 52 2.51 13.54 -15.64
CA ALA A 52 3.71 13.20 -14.89
C ALA A 52 4.70 12.51 -15.82
N ASP A 53 6.00 12.75 -15.58
CA ASP A 53 7.10 12.11 -16.29
C ASP A 53 7.45 10.75 -15.65
N ILE A 54 7.29 10.65 -14.33
CA ILE A 54 7.59 9.47 -13.53
C ILE A 54 6.40 9.17 -12.61
N GLY A 55 5.96 7.91 -12.60
CA GLY A 55 4.99 7.38 -11.65
C GLY A 55 5.69 6.56 -10.57
N PHE A 56 5.50 6.94 -9.30
CA PHE A 56 6.05 6.22 -8.16
C PHE A 56 4.92 5.41 -7.49
N MET A 57 4.81 4.14 -7.88
CA MET A 57 3.70 3.26 -7.54
C MET A 57 4.13 1.79 -7.58
N GLY A 58 3.26 0.91 -7.13
CA GLY A 58 3.48 -0.53 -7.25
C GLY A 58 3.53 -1.00 -8.71
N SER A 59 4.36 -2.00 -8.97
CA SER A 59 4.60 -2.54 -10.32
C SER A 59 3.34 -3.19 -10.94
N GLU A 60 2.34 -3.54 -10.14
CA GLU A 60 1.05 -4.08 -10.61
C GLU A 60 0.33 -3.15 -11.57
N ALA A 61 0.43 -1.84 -11.37
CA ALA A 61 -0.24 -0.86 -12.21
C ALA A 61 0.25 -0.92 -13.66
N SER A 62 1.57 -1.12 -13.88
CA SER A 62 2.12 -1.31 -15.23
C SER A 62 1.64 -2.60 -15.89
N ILE A 63 1.48 -3.68 -15.11
CA ILE A 63 0.96 -4.96 -15.60
C ILE A 63 -0.49 -4.82 -16.06
N TYR A 64 -1.33 -4.13 -15.28
CA TYR A 64 -2.73 -3.90 -15.66
C TYR A 64 -2.84 -3.12 -16.97
N THR A 65 -2.12 -2.01 -17.07
CA THR A 65 -2.14 -1.16 -18.27
C THR A 65 -1.67 -1.91 -19.51
N TYR A 66 -0.61 -2.70 -19.39
CA TYR A 66 -0.14 -3.56 -20.48
C TYR A 66 -1.19 -4.59 -20.90
N LYS A 67 -1.86 -5.23 -19.93
CA LYS A 67 -2.91 -6.23 -20.20
C LYS A 67 -4.18 -5.65 -20.84
N GLU A 68 -4.46 -4.38 -20.60
CA GLU A 68 -5.57 -3.67 -21.23
C GLU A 68 -5.31 -3.35 -22.70
N GLY A 69 -4.10 -3.64 -23.21
CA GLY A 69 -3.73 -3.49 -24.60
C GLY A 69 -3.40 -2.06 -25.02
N ASN A 70 -3.04 -1.22 -24.07
CA ASN A 70 -2.53 0.12 -24.37
C ASN A 70 -1.20 0.02 -25.11
N GLU A 71 -1.07 0.73 -26.22
CA GLU A 71 0.18 0.83 -26.99
C GLU A 71 1.24 1.62 -26.19
N ASP A 72 0.80 2.67 -25.46
CA ASP A 72 1.62 3.41 -24.51
C ASP A 72 1.50 2.77 -23.12
N PHE A 73 2.49 1.98 -22.75
CA PHE A 73 2.56 1.34 -21.42
C PHE A 73 3.77 1.81 -20.64
N ALA A 74 3.62 1.84 -19.32
CA ALA A 74 4.69 2.23 -18.42
C ALA A 74 5.80 1.17 -18.37
N ILE A 75 7.06 1.63 -18.31
CA ILE A 75 8.24 0.78 -18.14
C ILE A 75 8.79 0.99 -16.72
N ASN A 76 8.88 -0.09 -15.96
CA ASN A 76 9.52 -0.05 -14.65
C ASN A 76 11.04 0.01 -14.84
N PHE A 77 11.68 1.02 -14.27
CA PHE A 77 13.15 1.23 -14.42
C PHE A 77 13.89 1.23 -13.08
N ALA A 78 13.20 1.37 -11.97
CA ALA A 78 13.79 1.35 -10.64
C ALA A 78 12.85 0.72 -9.62
N GLN A 79 13.42 0.13 -8.58
CA GLN A 79 12.70 -0.45 -7.45
C GLN A 79 13.23 0.15 -6.17
N LEU A 80 12.34 0.77 -5.36
CA LEU A 80 12.71 1.37 -4.09
C LEU A 80 12.55 0.39 -2.94
N THR A 81 11.49 -0.40 -2.93
CA THR A 81 11.15 -1.28 -1.81
C THR A 81 11.06 -2.74 -2.25
N GLN A 82 11.54 -3.65 -1.39
CA GLN A 82 11.65 -5.10 -1.67
C GLN A 82 10.71 -5.94 -0.82
N ARG A 83 9.90 -5.30 0.02
CA ARG A 83 8.93 -5.94 0.92
C ARG A 83 7.75 -5.02 1.14
N ALA A 84 6.61 -5.60 1.50
CA ALA A 84 5.47 -4.82 1.97
C ALA A 84 5.83 -4.04 3.25
N GLY A 85 5.40 -2.79 3.34
CA GLY A 85 5.64 -1.90 4.48
C GLY A 85 4.47 -1.82 5.44
N ASN A 86 3.47 -2.67 5.28
CA ASN A 86 2.24 -2.64 6.05
C ASN A 86 2.15 -3.76 7.09
N PHE A 87 1.26 -3.52 8.04
CA PHE A 87 1.01 -4.37 9.19
C PHE A 87 -0.47 -4.72 9.27
N LEU A 88 -0.78 -5.88 9.84
CA LEU A 88 -2.13 -6.23 10.22
C LEU A 88 -2.36 -5.76 11.65
N VAL A 89 -3.37 -4.94 11.83
CA VAL A 89 -3.82 -4.43 13.12
C VAL A 89 -5.15 -5.09 13.47
N SER A 90 -5.24 -5.64 14.67
CA SER A 90 -6.43 -6.28 15.23
C SER A 90 -7.11 -5.40 16.27
N ARG A 91 -8.41 -5.54 16.44
CA ARG A 91 -9.11 -4.95 17.61
C ARG A 91 -8.79 -5.68 18.90
N GLU A 92 -8.45 -6.95 18.82
CA GLU A 92 -8.16 -7.79 19.97
C GLU A 92 -6.67 -8.02 20.11
N GLN A 93 -6.20 -8.11 21.32
CA GLN A 93 -4.84 -8.51 21.65
C GLN A 93 -4.71 -10.02 21.61
N TYR A 94 -3.63 -10.53 20.99
CA TYR A 94 -3.30 -11.94 20.94
C TYR A 94 -1.98 -12.25 21.64
N ASP A 95 -1.93 -13.31 22.43
CA ASP A 95 -0.66 -13.85 22.97
C ASP A 95 0.21 -14.41 21.84
N SER A 96 -0.41 -14.97 20.83
CA SER A 96 0.21 -15.40 19.56
C SER A 96 -0.80 -15.30 18.43
N PHE A 97 -0.39 -14.72 17.31
CA PHE A 97 -1.23 -14.59 16.13
C PHE A 97 -0.91 -15.66 15.08
N SER A 98 -1.94 -16.16 14.42
CA SER A 98 -1.86 -17.03 13.26
C SER A 98 -2.87 -16.57 12.19
N TRP A 99 -2.47 -16.56 10.93
CA TRP A 99 -3.34 -16.15 9.81
C TRP A 99 -4.65 -16.94 9.72
N SER A 100 -4.69 -18.17 10.21
CA SER A 100 -5.93 -18.97 10.28
C SER A 100 -7.02 -18.36 11.16
N GLN A 101 -6.66 -17.48 12.09
CA GLN A 101 -7.61 -16.77 12.95
C GLN A 101 -8.45 -15.73 12.19
N LEU A 102 -8.03 -15.34 10.99
CA LEU A 102 -8.83 -14.44 10.13
C LEU A 102 -10.06 -15.12 9.52
N LYS A 103 -10.23 -16.44 9.65
CA LYS A 103 -11.37 -17.13 9.06
C LYS A 103 -12.69 -16.64 9.66
N GLY A 104 -13.58 -16.14 8.80
CA GLY A 104 -14.87 -15.56 9.19
C GLY A 104 -14.81 -14.10 9.57
N SER A 105 -13.62 -13.46 9.58
CA SER A 105 -13.47 -12.06 9.93
C SER A 105 -13.66 -11.11 8.75
N THR A 106 -13.83 -9.84 9.09
CA THR A 106 -13.83 -8.71 8.15
C THR A 106 -12.56 -7.89 8.33
N VAL A 107 -11.89 -7.56 7.23
CA VAL A 107 -10.61 -6.82 7.21
C VAL A 107 -10.70 -5.63 6.27
N ILE A 108 -10.30 -4.44 6.72
CA ILE A 108 -10.02 -3.32 5.81
C ILE A 108 -8.68 -3.61 5.15
N GLY A 109 -8.71 -4.07 3.88
CA GLY A 109 -7.53 -4.61 3.19
C GLY A 109 -6.82 -3.62 2.25
N GLY A 110 -7.34 -2.39 2.14
CA GLY A 110 -6.88 -1.42 1.16
C GLY A 110 -7.69 -1.44 -0.14
N ARG A 111 -7.28 -0.64 -1.13
CA ARG A 111 -8.02 -0.52 -2.41
C ARG A 111 -7.84 -1.77 -3.26
N LYS A 112 -8.94 -2.19 -3.89
CA LYS A 112 -8.96 -3.35 -4.78
C LYS A 112 -7.91 -3.24 -5.88
N GLY A 113 -7.07 -4.28 -5.99
CA GLY A 113 -6.03 -4.37 -7.01
C GLY A 113 -4.80 -3.52 -6.74
N GLY A 114 -4.74 -2.78 -5.64
CA GLY A 114 -3.53 -2.11 -5.19
C GLY A 114 -2.54 -3.09 -4.53
N MET A 115 -1.25 -2.77 -4.56
CA MET A 115 -0.21 -3.64 -4.01
C MET A 115 -0.46 -4.08 -2.55
N PRO A 116 -0.91 -3.20 -1.62
CA PRO A 116 -1.22 -3.61 -0.25
C PRO A 116 -2.25 -4.74 -0.18
N GLU A 117 -3.35 -4.60 -0.91
CA GLU A 117 -4.44 -5.57 -0.94
C GLU A 117 -4.01 -6.88 -1.61
N MET A 118 -3.28 -6.81 -2.72
CA MET A 118 -2.77 -7.99 -3.42
C MET A 118 -1.80 -8.81 -2.56
N VAL A 119 -0.92 -8.15 -1.81
CA VAL A 119 0.00 -8.83 -0.88
C VAL A 119 -0.78 -9.47 0.27
N PHE A 120 -1.78 -8.79 0.80
CA PHE A 120 -2.67 -9.36 1.82
C PHE A 120 -3.39 -10.61 1.30
N GLU A 121 -4.00 -10.54 0.12
CA GLU A 121 -4.62 -11.71 -0.52
C GLU A 121 -3.62 -12.87 -0.76
N TYR A 122 -2.40 -12.53 -1.18
CA TYR A 122 -1.34 -13.53 -1.36
C TYR A 122 -1.04 -14.26 -0.05
N ILE A 123 -0.91 -13.53 1.05
CA ILE A 123 -0.66 -14.12 2.38
C ILE A 123 -1.85 -14.99 2.82
N LEU A 124 -3.08 -14.56 2.61
CA LEU A 124 -4.27 -15.38 2.87
C LEU A 124 -4.22 -16.70 2.11
N LYS A 125 -3.98 -16.65 0.80
CA LYS A 125 -3.89 -17.83 -0.06
C LYS A 125 -2.76 -18.77 0.37
N LYS A 126 -1.59 -18.22 0.73
CA LYS A 126 -0.44 -18.96 1.25
C LYS A 126 -0.77 -19.72 2.55
N ASN A 127 -1.68 -19.18 3.35
CA ASN A 127 -2.16 -19.79 4.60
C ASN A 127 -3.47 -20.59 4.44
N GLY A 128 -3.88 -20.90 3.21
CA GLY A 128 -5.04 -21.75 2.92
C GLY A 128 -6.39 -21.06 3.08
N LEU A 129 -6.40 -19.72 3.16
CA LEU A 129 -7.62 -18.91 3.22
C LEU A 129 -7.98 -18.37 1.85
N THR A 130 -9.26 -18.39 1.50
CA THR A 130 -9.77 -17.85 0.24
C THR A 130 -10.28 -16.43 0.46
N PRO A 131 -9.65 -15.39 -0.16
CA PRO A 131 -10.15 -14.02 -0.12
C PRO A 131 -11.62 -13.94 -0.56
N GLN A 132 -12.39 -13.07 0.09
CA GLN A 132 -13.82 -12.82 -0.12
C GLN A 132 -14.75 -14.04 0.15
N LYS A 133 -14.19 -15.16 0.59
CA LYS A 133 -14.96 -16.35 0.98
C LYS A 133 -14.73 -16.73 2.43
N ASP A 134 -13.46 -16.92 2.82
CA ASP A 134 -13.08 -17.23 4.20
C ASP A 134 -12.81 -15.97 5.01
N VAL A 135 -12.44 -14.87 4.34
CA VAL A 135 -12.17 -13.54 4.92
C VAL A 135 -12.88 -12.50 4.06
N THR A 136 -13.73 -11.68 4.66
CA THR A 136 -14.35 -10.54 3.98
C THR A 136 -13.35 -9.38 3.92
N ILE A 137 -13.03 -8.89 2.73
CA ILE A 137 -12.08 -7.79 2.55
C ILE A 137 -12.84 -6.54 2.08
N ILE A 138 -12.80 -5.47 2.87
CA ILE A 138 -13.29 -4.15 2.49
C ILE A 138 -12.22 -3.50 1.62
N GLN A 139 -12.57 -3.17 0.35
CA GLN A 139 -11.65 -2.76 -0.70
C GLN A 139 -11.95 -1.37 -1.29
N ASN A 140 -12.86 -0.62 -0.70
CA ASN A 140 -13.40 0.64 -1.24
C ASN A 140 -13.10 1.86 -0.35
N ILE A 141 -12.19 1.74 0.61
CA ILE A 141 -11.73 2.85 1.43
C ILE A 141 -10.44 3.41 0.82
N ASP A 142 -10.39 4.71 0.66
CA ASP A 142 -9.23 5.39 0.09
C ASP A 142 -7.97 5.24 0.96
N PHE A 143 -6.81 5.22 0.30
CA PHE A 143 -5.52 5.17 0.98
C PHE A 143 -5.36 6.36 1.93
N GLY A 144 -4.90 6.10 3.15
CA GLY A 144 -4.77 7.11 4.21
C GLY A 144 -6.04 7.34 5.04
N SER A 145 -7.19 6.75 4.67
CA SER A 145 -8.45 6.85 5.42
C SER A 145 -8.80 5.55 6.17
N THR A 146 -8.04 4.48 5.98
CA THR A 146 -8.30 3.15 6.54
C THR A 146 -8.24 3.13 8.06
N ALA A 147 -7.20 3.71 8.66
CA ALA A 147 -7.05 3.81 10.11
C ALA A 147 -8.18 4.62 10.76
N ALA A 148 -8.55 5.75 10.16
CA ALA A 148 -9.66 6.57 10.65
C ALA A 148 -11.00 5.84 10.56
N ALA A 149 -11.23 5.10 9.48
CA ALA A 149 -12.43 4.26 9.33
C ALA A 149 -12.46 3.14 10.37
N PHE A 150 -11.31 2.52 10.63
CA PHE A 150 -11.17 1.50 11.67
C PHE A 150 -11.46 2.08 13.06
N SER A 151 -10.87 3.21 13.46
CA SER A 151 -11.10 3.82 14.77
C SER A 151 -12.52 4.32 14.96
N SER A 152 -13.14 4.90 13.93
CA SER A 152 -14.43 5.58 14.05
C SER A 152 -15.63 4.63 14.14
N ASP A 153 -15.53 3.43 13.57
CA ASP A 153 -16.61 2.43 13.58
C ASP A 153 -16.07 1.05 13.98
N THR A 154 -16.28 0.70 15.24
CA THR A 154 -15.85 -0.58 15.79
C THR A 154 -16.60 -1.79 15.21
N SER A 155 -17.74 -1.59 14.56
CA SER A 155 -18.53 -2.64 13.92
C SER A 155 -18.15 -2.90 12.46
N LEU A 156 -17.33 -2.01 11.87
CA LEU A 156 -17.00 -2.05 10.44
C LEU A 156 -16.11 -3.26 10.09
N SER A 157 -15.09 -3.52 10.91
CA SER A 157 -14.15 -4.61 10.66
C SER A 157 -13.44 -5.06 11.94
N ASP A 158 -12.96 -6.30 11.93
CA ASP A 158 -12.18 -6.90 13.03
C ASP A 158 -10.71 -6.52 12.94
N TYR A 159 -10.22 -6.31 11.71
CA TYR A 159 -8.82 -5.99 11.41
C TYR A 159 -8.72 -4.90 10.36
N THR A 160 -7.54 -4.26 10.31
CA THR A 160 -7.16 -3.33 9.24
C THR A 160 -5.71 -3.54 8.82
N VAL A 161 -5.41 -3.28 7.55
CA VAL A 161 -4.05 -3.32 6.99
C VAL A 161 -3.54 -1.89 6.88
N GLU A 162 -2.52 -1.56 7.70
CA GLU A 162 -2.03 -0.19 7.87
C GLU A 162 -0.53 -0.08 7.60
N PHE A 163 -0.13 1.09 7.11
CA PHE A 163 1.27 1.50 7.08
C PHE A 163 1.64 2.28 8.34
N GLU A 164 2.93 2.43 8.60
CA GLU A 164 3.40 3.38 9.58
C GLU A 164 3.24 4.83 9.06
N PRO A 165 2.92 5.81 9.92
CA PRO A 165 2.80 5.71 11.38
C PRO A 165 1.42 5.26 11.88
N HIS A 166 0.45 4.99 11.00
CA HIS A 166 -0.93 4.71 11.40
C HIS A 166 -1.07 3.42 12.23
N ALA A 167 -0.30 2.38 11.91
CA ALA A 167 -0.30 1.14 12.71
C ALA A 167 0.08 1.42 14.17
N THR A 168 1.18 2.12 14.39
CA THR A 168 1.61 2.54 15.74
C THR A 168 0.60 3.49 16.40
N LEU A 169 0.01 4.42 15.66
CA LEU A 169 -0.98 5.34 16.22
C LEU A 169 -2.24 4.62 16.72
N LEU A 170 -2.71 3.58 16.02
CA LEU A 170 -3.81 2.74 16.48
C LEU A 170 -3.49 2.02 17.79
N GLU A 171 -2.24 1.55 17.96
CA GLU A 171 -1.81 0.97 19.24
C GLU A 171 -1.74 2.01 20.36
N LEU A 172 -1.17 3.19 20.07
CA LEU A 172 -1.05 4.25 21.08
C LEU A 172 -2.39 4.82 21.53
N SER A 173 -3.39 4.86 20.63
CA SER A 173 -4.77 5.27 20.96
C SER A 173 -5.56 4.18 21.68
N GLY A 174 -5.09 2.93 21.65
CA GLY A 174 -5.82 1.78 22.20
C GLY A 174 -6.94 1.28 21.28
N ASP A 175 -6.98 1.70 20.01
CA ASP A 175 -7.98 1.28 19.04
C ASP A 175 -7.66 -0.08 18.40
N GLY A 176 -6.41 -0.53 18.52
CA GLY A 176 -5.97 -1.81 17.94
C GLY A 176 -4.60 -2.25 18.41
N TYR A 177 -4.19 -3.44 17.94
CA TYR A 177 -2.91 -4.08 18.26
C TYR A 177 -2.27 -4.58 16.98
N VAL A 178 -1.01 -4.27 16.75
CA VAL A 178 -0.24 -4.84 15.63
C VAL A 178 0.01 -6.31 15.89
N VAL A 179 -0.51 -7.19 15.02
CA VAL A 179 -0.45 -8.64 15.21
C VAL A 179 0.43 -9.36 14.18
N ALA A 180 0.66 -8.75 13.02
CA ALA A 180 1.53 -9.32 12.00
C ALA A 180 2.16 -8.24 11.10
N SER A 181 3.33 -8.57 10.53
CA SER A 181 3.99 -7.77 9.49
C SER A 181 3.80 -8.45 8.13
N LEU A 182 3.08 -7.78 7.21
CA LEU A 182 2.89 -8.32 5.87
C LEU A 182 4.24 -8.47 5.13
N GLY A 183 5.19 -7.58 5.40
CA GLY A 183 6.52 -7.64 4.79
C GLY A 183 7.36 -8.84 5.24
N VAL A 184 7.16 -9.31 6.47
CA VAL A 184 7.79 -10.54 6.98
C VAL A 184 7.13 -11.76 6.35
N ASP A 185 5.80 -11.82 6.36
CA ASP A 185 5.04 -13.01 5.98
C ASP A 185 4.92 -13.22 4.46
N SER A 186 4.91 -12.14 3.68
CA SER A 186 4.97 -12.23 2.21
C SER A 186 6.37 -12.61 1.71
N GLY A 187 7.42 -12.21 2.41
CA GLY A 187 8.78 -12.29 1.93
C GLY A 187 9.11 -11.20 0.90
N TYR A 188 9.99 -11.53 -0.05
CA TYR A 188 10.36 -10.60 -1.12
C TYR A 188 9.19 -10.34 -2.06
N VAL A 189 8.90 -9.07 -2.28
CA VAL A 189 7.93 -8.57 -3.25
C VAL A 189 8.50 -7.29 -3.88
N PRO A 190 8.55 -7.14 -5.22
CA PRO A 190 8.92 -5.89 -5.88
C PRO A 190 7.78 -4.88 -5.69
N TYR A 191 7.74 -4.25 -4.49
CA TYR A 191 6.55 -3.56 -4.02
C TYR A 191 6.38 -2.19 -4.68
N THR A 192 7.44 -1.36 -4.67
CA THR A 192 7.46 -0.03 -5.32
C THR A 192 8.85 0.26 -5.85
#